data_ef68dcbf9ab0d33cecbc215c42149457
#
_entry.id   ef68dcbf9ab0d33cecbc215c42149457
#
_cell.length_a   1.000
_cell.length_b   1.000
_cell.length_c   1.000
_cell.angle_alpha   90.00
_cell.angle_beta   90.00
_cell.angle_gamma   90.00
#
_symmetry.space_group_name_H-M   'P 1'
#
loop_
_entity.id
_entity.type
_entity.pdbx_description
1 polymer ?
#
loop_
_entity_poly.entity_id
_entity_poly.type
_entity_poly.pdbx_seq_one_letter_code
_entity_poly.pdbx_strand_id
1 'polypeptide(L)'
;MLIAGPSSAGKTTFSQRLGIQLRAMGQTPHPIAADNFFVNREDNPKDENGSYDFECIEAVDLEKLNNDMLALLRGETVEIPNFNFKLGVREYNGDFLSITENDVVIMEGIHALNPQMTFKLDQSDMFKIYISPLNQLYIDGDNKVSTLDGRLIRRIVRDNRLRGNDAASTISMWKKVR
;
A
#
# COMPACT_ATOMS: atom_id res chain seq x y z
N MET A 1 1.01 7.16 -11.00
CA MET A 1 0.92 5.70 -11.24
C MET A 1 0.28 5.02 -10.04
N LEU A 2 -0.60 4.03 -10.25
CA LEU A 2 -1.30 3.31 -9.18
C LEU A 2 -0.90 1.83 -9.22
N ILE A 3 -0.44 1.29 -8.08
CA ILE A 3 0.04 -0.09 -7.98
C ILE A 3 -0.81 -0.84 -6.96
N ALA A 4 -1.63 -1.78 -7.44
CA ALA A 4 -2.38 -2.67 -6.57
C ALA A 4 -1.88 -4.12 -6.62
N GLY A 5 -2.29 -4.87 -5.64
CA GLY A 5 -2.02 -6.30 -5.53
C GLY A 5 -2.25 -6.77 -4.11
N PRO A 6 -2.38 -8.06 -3.89
CA PRO A 6 -2.71 -8.58 -2.56
C PRO A 6 -1.59 -8.31 -1.55
N SER A 7 -1.93 -8.40 -0.26
CA SER A 7 -0.95 -8.22 0.81
C SER A 7 0.24 -9.18 0.63
N SER A 8 1.45 -8.67 0.89
CA SER A 8 2.72 -9.38 0.72
C SER A 8 3.02 -9.86 -0.73
N ALA A 9 2.36 -9.30 -1.74
CA ALA A 9 2.67 -9.56 -3.16
C ALA A 9 4.00 -8.91 -3.61
N GLY A 10 4.49 -7.91 -2.89
CA GLY A 10 5.73 -7.20 -3.23
C GLY A 10 5.51 -5.84 -3.88
N LYS A 11 4.34 -5.22 -3.72
CA LYS A 11 4.02 -3.88 -4.25
C LYS A 11 5.08 -2.84 -3.91
N THR A 12 5.42 -2.69 -2.63
CA THR A 12 6.43 -1.73 -2.15
C THR A 12 7.80 -1.96 -2.79
N THR A 13 8.25 -3.23 -2.89
CA THR A 13 9.50 -3.55 -3.56
C THR A 13 9.46 -3.21 -5.05
N PHE A 14 8.32 -3.48 -5.69
CA PHE A 14 8.13 -3.15 -7.11
C PHE A 14 8.11 -1.62 -7.32
N SER A 15 7.38 -0.86 -6.50
CA SER A 15 7.32 0.61 -6.59
C SER A 15 8.72 1.25 -6.45
N GLN A 16 9.52 0.75 -5.51
CA GLN A 16 10.91 1.21 -5.33
C GLN A 16 11.78 0.91 -6.56
N ARG A 17 11.69 -0.30 -7.13
CA ARG A 17 12.43 -0.68 -8.34
C ARG A 17 11.98 0.10 -9.57
N LEU A 18 10.67 0.30 -9.72
CA LEU A 18 10.12 1.16 -10.76
C LEU A 18 10.65 2.59 -10.62
N GLY A 19 10.70 3.11 -9.40
CA GLY A 19 11.28 4.41 -9.12
C GLY A 19 12.74 4.54 -9.57
N ILE A 20 13.56 3.49 -9.43
CA ILE A 20 14.94 3.49 -9.94
C ILE A 20 14.96 3.61 -11.47
N GLN A 21 14.07 2.88 -12.17
CA GLN A 21 13.99 2.93 -13.63
C GLN A 21 13.52 4.31 -14.12
N LEU A 22 12.51 4.89 -13.46
CA LEU A 22 12.02 6.24 -13.79
C LEU A 22 13.11 7.30 -13.63
N ARG A 23 13.93 7.21 -12.57
CA ARG A 23 15.10 8.10 -12.40
C ARG A 23 16.11 7.94 -13.53
N ALA A 24 16.37 6.72 -13.98
CA ALA A 24 17.25 6.47 -15.12
C ALA A 24 16.72 7.07 -16.44
N MET A 25 15.39 7.31 -16.51
CA MET A 25 14.72 7.98 -17.63
C MET A 25 14.59 9.50 -17.44
N GLY A 26 15.19 10.07 -16.38
CA GLY A 26 15.17 11.50 -16.11
C GLY A 26 13.92 12.01 -15.37
N GLN A 27 13.07 11.11 -14.85
CA GLN A 27 11.91 11.47 -14.05
C GLN A 27 12.21 11.42 -12.55
N THR A 28 11.44 12.14 -11.75
CA THR A 28 11.57 12.14 -10.28
C THR A 28 10.38 11.36 -9.67
N PRO A 29 10.55 10.10 -9.25
CA PRO A 29 9.48 9.31 -8.65
C PRO A 29 9.31 9.59 -7.16
N HIS A 30 8.06 9.72 -6.73
CA HIS A 30 7.63 9.88 -5.34
C HIS A 30 6.74 8.70 -4.93
N PRO A 31 7.30 7.65 -4.31
CA PRO A 31 6.51 6.53 -3.81
C PRO A 31 5.72 6.93 -2.57
N ILE A 32 4.40 6.70 -2.61
CA ILE A 32 3.46 6.95 -1.51
C ILE A 32 2.70 5.66 -1.22
N ALA A 33 2.75 5.21 0.03
CA ALA A 33 1.94 4.08 0.46
C ALA A 33 0.53 4.57 0.83
N ALA A 34 -0.50 3.97 0.25
CA ALA A 34 -1.89 4.26 0.63
C ALA A 34 -2.17 3.94 2.11
N ASP A 35 -1.45 2.97 2.66
CA ASP A 35 -1.51 2.61 4.09
C ASP A 35 -1.14 3.79 5.01
N ASN A 36 -0.39 4.78 4.55
CA ASN A 36 -0.07 6.00 5.31
C ASN A 36 -1.31 6.86 5.59
N PHE A 37 -2.35 6.69 4.80
CA PHE A 37 -3.63 7.41 4.94
C PHE A 37 -4.67 6.66 5.75
N PHE A 38 -4.31 5.57 6.44
CA PHE A 38 -5.24 4.89 7.33
C PHE A 38 -5.79 5.83 8.40
N VAL A 39 -7.06 5.65 8.74
CA VAL A 39 -7.66 6.26 9.93
C VAL A 39 -7.03 5.66 11.19
N ASN A 40 -7.10 6.35 12.32
CA ASN A 40 -6.58 5.79 13.56
C ASN A 40 -7.29 4.47 13.90
N ARG A 41 -6.61 3.60 14.64
CA ARG A 41 -7.14 2.26 14.96
C ARG A 41 -8.53 2.30 15.59
N GLU A 42 -8.78 3.25 16.48
CA GLU A 42 -10.06 3.41 17.20
C GLU A 42 -11.20 3.83 16.27
N ASP A 43 -10.90 4.53 15.18
CA ASP A 43 -11.86 5.01 14.17
C ASP A 43 -12.06 3.97 13.05
N ASN A 44 -11.29 2.89 13.04
CA ASN A 44 -11.32 1.89 11.99
C ASN A 44 -12.62 1.08 12.04
N PRO A 45 -13.25 0.75 10.90
CA PRO A 45 -14.42 -0.10 10.85
C PRO A 45 -14.21 -1.45 11.54
N LYS A 46 -15.28 -2.00 12.10
CA LYS A 46 -15.26 -3.33 12.72
C LYS A 46 -16.02 -4.32 11.85
N ASP A 47 -15.51 -5.53 11.81
CA ASP A 47 -16.18 -6.65 11.15
C ASP A 47 -17.39 -7.16 11.99
N GLU A 48 -18.11 -8.15 11.44
CA GLU A 48 -19.28 -8.76 12.08
C GLU A 48 -18.98 -9.37 13.47
N ASN A 49 -17.70 -9.66 13.75
CA ASN A 49 -17.26 -10.21 15.03
C ASN A 49 -16.75 -9.14 16.01
N GLY A 50 -16.88 -7.85 15.66
CA GLY A 50 -16.42 -6.72 16.45
C GLY A 50 -14.92 -6.48 16.43
N SER A 51 -14.15 -7.18 15.57
CA SER A 51 -12.72 -6.97 15.36
C SER A 51 -12.49 -5.91 14.31
N TYR A 52 -11.48 -5.05 14.49
CA TYR A 52 -11.12 -4.04 13.49
C TYR A 52 -10.79 -4.68 12.13
N ASP A 53 -11.34 -4.10 11.06
CA ASP A 53 -11.10 -4.52 9.69
C ASP A 53 -10.18 -3.52 8.97
N PHE A 54 -8.89 -3.84 8.92
CA PHE A 54 -7.87 -3.03 8.23
C PHE A 54 -7.74 -3.36 6.74
N GLU A 55 -8.50 -4.32 6.23
CA GLU A 55 -8.45 -4.71 4.83
C GLU A 55 -9.61 -4.11 4.02
N CYS A 56 -10.57 -3.44 4.66
CA CYS A 56 -11.64 -2.72 3.96
C CYS A 56 -11.13 -1.36 3.44
N ILE A 57 -11.84 -0.82 2.45
CA ILE A 57 -11.46 0.47 1.84
C ILE A 57 -11.68 1.65 2.78
N GLU A 58 -12.66 1.55 3.68
CA GLU A 58 -13.02 2.54 4.68
C GLU A 58 -11.95 2.69 5.77
N ALA A 59 -10.99 1.77 5.86
CA ALA A 59 -9.81 1.92 6.69
C ALA A 59 -8.90 3.06 6.21
N VAL A 60 -9.04 3.48 4.95
CA VAL A 60 -8.30 4.60 4.36
C VAL A 60 -9.14 5.87 4.42
N ASP A 61 -8.55 6.96 4.87
CA ASP A 61 -9.12 8.30 4.79
C ASP A 61 -9.12 8.79 3.33
N LEU A 62 -10.15 8.39 2.59
CA LEU A 62 -10.26 8.65 1.15
C LEU A 62 -10.34 10.13 0.83
N GLU A 63 -11.01 10.92 1.69
CA GLU A 63 -11.13 12.36 1.49
C GLU A 63 -9.77 13.05 1.59
N LYS A 64 -9.02 12.76 2.65
CA LYS A 64 -7.68 13.32 2.81
C LYS A 64 -6.76 12.89 1.68
N LEU A 65 -6.73 11.60 1.36
CA LEU A 65 -5.90 11.09 0.27
C LEU A 65 -6.18 11.81 -1.04
N ASN A 66 -7.46 11.95 -1.43
CA ASN A 66 -7.81 12.63 -2.67
C ASN A 66 -7.49 14.13 -2.64
N ASN A 67 -7.71 14.80 -1.50
CA ASN A 67 -7.39 16.22 -1.35
C ASN A 67 -5.87 16.46 -1.46
N ASP A 68 -5.07 15.64 -0.80
CA ASP A 68 -3.59 15.74 -0.84
C ASP A 68 -3.08 15.47 -2.27
N MET A 69 -3.61 14.46 -2.96
CA MET A 69 -3.23 14.17 -4.35
C MET A 69 -3.61 15.32 -5.30
N LEU A 70 -4.80 15.90 -5.14
CA LEU A 70 -5.21 17.08 -5.92
C LEU A 70 -4.31 18.29 -5.66
N ALA A 71 -3.95 18.55 -4.42
CA ALA A 71 -3.04 19.63 -4.04
C ALA A 71 -1.66 19.43 -4.69
N LEU A 72 -1.10 18.21 -4.62
CA LEU A 72 0.15 17.87 -5.30
C LEU A 72 0.07 18.11 -6.82
N LEU A 73 -1.00 17.66 -7.49
CA LEU A 73 -1.19 17.85 -8.95
C LEU A 73 -1.34 19.32 -9.34
N ARG A 74 -1.71 20.21 -8.40
CA ARG A 74 -1.72 21.68 -8.59
C ARG A 74 -0.37 22.33 -8.28
N GLY A 75 0.66 21.55 -7.90
CA GLY A 75 1.97 22.07 -7.50
C GLY A 75 2.01 22.64 -6.08
N GLU A 76 0.99 22.38 -5.26
CA GLU A 76 0.97 22.80 -3.86
C GLU A 76 1.87 21.86 -3.03
N THR A 77 2.32 22.38 -1.87
CA THR A 77 3.11 21.57 -0.92
C THR A 77 2.17 20.88 0.06
N VAL A 78 2.33 19.58 0.22
CA VAL A 78 1.53 18.73 1.10
C VAL A 78 2.43 18.02 2.10
N GLU A 79 2.03 17.95 3.37
CA GLU A 79 2.67 17.09 4.34
C GLU A 79 2.10 15.68 4.23
N ILE A 80 2.93 14.75 3.78
CA ILE A 80 2.55 13.35 3.61
C ILE A 80 2.50 12.67 4.98
N PRO A 81 1.36 12.08 5.36
CA PRO A 81 1.25 11.37 6.63
C PRO A 81 2.09 10.10 6.64
N ASN A 82 2.38 9.61 7.84
CA ASN A 82 2.93 8.28 8.07
C ASN A 82 2.05 7.51 9.06
N PHE A 83 1.79 6.23 8.79
CA PHE A 83 0.99 5.42 9.70
C PHE A 83 1.88 4.56 10.60
N ASN A 84 1.79 4.79 11.90
CA ASN A 84 2.48 4.00 12.90
C ASN A 84 1.69 2.72 13.22
N PHE A 85 2.05 1.61 12.58
CA PHE A 85 1.34 0.32 12.74
C PHE A 85 1.40 -0.24 14.16
N LYS A 86 2.42 0.09 14.95
CA LYS A 86 2.54 -0.39 16.34
C LYS A 86 1.55 0.33 17.24
N LEU A 87 1.49 1.65 17.14
CA LEU A 87 0.57 2.49 17.91
C LEU A 87 -0.83 2.49 17.31
N GLY A 88 -0.94 2.31 15.99
CA GLY A 88 -2.21 2.35 15.24
C GLY A 88 -2.72 3.77 15.05
N VAL A 89 -1.82 4.72 14.85
CA VAL A 89 -2.14 6.15 14.67
C VAL A 89 -1.44 6.72 13.46
N ARG A 90 -2.06 7.72 12.84
CA ARG A 90 -1.46 8.53 11.80
C ARG A 90 -0.63 9.63 12.44
N GLU A 91 0.59 9.80 11.96
CA GLU A 91 1.59 10.76 12.45
C GLU A 91 2.02 11.69 11.32
N TYR A 92 2.43 12.89 11.68
CA TYR A 92 2.99 13.89 10.78
C TYR A 92 4.41 14.19 11.25
N ASN A 93 5.39 13.88 10.41
CA ASN A 93 6.81 13.92 10.75
C ASN A 93 7.58 15.04 10.03
N GLY A 94 6.85 15.98 9.39
CA GLY A 94 7.45 17.05 8.60
C GLY A 94 7.88 16.59 7.19
N ASP A 95 7.32 15.50 6.68
CA ASP A 95 7.61 15.00 5.33
C ASP A 95 6.79 15.77 4.28
N PHE A 96 7.29 16.94 3.91
CA PHE A 96 6.66 17.81 2.92
C PHE A 96 7.05 17.40 1.50
N LEU A 97 6.06 17.30 0.63
CA LEU A 97 6.20 17.00 -0.79
C LEU A 97 5.54 18.09 -1.63
N SER A 98 6.23 18.53 -2.67
CA SER A 98 5.66 19.27 -3.80
C SER A 98 6.15 18.62 -5.09
N ILE A 99 5.36 18.66 -6.16
CA ILE A 99 5.71 18.03 -7.43
C ILE A 99 5.70 19.04 -8.58
N THR A 100 6.47 18.73 -9.62
CA THR A 100 6.58 19.46 -10.87
C THR A 100 6.15 18.58 -12.05
N GLU A 101 6.18 19.09 -13.27
CA GLU A 101 5.81 18.34 -14.48
C GLU A 101 6.64 17.08 -14.75
N ASN A 102 7.86 17.01 -14.24
CA ASN A 102 8.76 15.86 -14.41
C ASN A 102 8.64 14.82 -13.27
N ASP A 103 7.78 15.09 -12.31
CA ASP A 103 7.62 14.23 -11.15
C ASP A 103 6.52 13.18 -11.38
N VAL A 104 6.71 11.99 -10.83
CA VAL A 104 5.76 10.88 -10.93
C VAL A 104 5.39 10.39 -9.55
N VAL A 105 4.16 10.63 -9.13
CA VAL A 105 3.62 10.01 -7.92
C VAL A 105 3.34 8.54 -8.17
N ILE A 106 3.89 7.67 -7.34
CA ILE A 106 3.66 6.21 -7.37
C ILE A 106 2.92 5.83 -6.10
N MET A 107 1.60 5.71 -6.19
CA MET A 107 0.76 5.26 -5.06
C MET A 107 0.65 3.74 -5.09
N GLU A 108 0.95 3.09 -3.95
CA GLU A 108 0.78 1.65 -3.80
C GLU A 108 -0.17 1.31 -2.65
N GLY A 109 -1.02 0.31 -2.85
CA GLY A 109 -1.94 -0.17 -1.82
C GLY A 109 -2.76 -1.36 -2.30
N ILE A 110 -3.44 -2.04 -1.37
CA ILE A 110 -4.31 -3.16 -1.75
C ILE A 110 -5.52 -2.68 -2.57
N HIS A 111 -6.01 -1.47 -2.29
CA HIS A 111 -7.14 -0.84 -2.97
C HIS A 111 -6.74 0.19 -4.03
N ALA A 112 -5.45 0.34 -4.37
CA ALA A 112 -4.99 1.43 -5.24
C ALA A 112 -5.66 1.47 -6.63
N LEU A 113 -6.23 0.36 -7.13
CA LEU A 113 -6.99 0.32 -8.38
C LEU A 113 -8.51 0.41 -8.18
N ASN A 114 -9.01 0.49 -6.95
CA ASN A 114 -10.43 0.72 -6.70
C ASN A 114 -10.77 2.18 -7.09
N PRO A 115 -11.80 2.42 -7.91
CA PRO A 115 -12.19 3.78 -8.31
C PRO A 115 -12.45 4.73 -7.14
N GLN A 116 -12.91 4.21 -6.00
CA GLN A 116 -13.14 5.00 -4.80
C GLN A 116 -11.84 5.59 -4.19
N MET A 117 -10.68 4.95 -4.43
CA MET A 117 -9.39 5.47 -3.94
C MET A 117 -8.99 6.79 -4.60
N THR A 118 -9.46 7.06 -5.80
CA THR A 118 -9.06 8.20 -6.62
C THR A 118 -10.26 8.91 -7.23
N PHE A 119 -11.36 9.00 -6.47
CA PHE A 119 -12.66 9.47 -6.99
C PHE A 119 -12.66 10.96 -7.38
N LYS A 120 -11.72 11.76 -6.88
CA LYS A 120 -11.55 13.18 -7.25
C LYS A 120 -10.54 13.40 -8.37
N LEU A 121 -9.80 12.37 -8.79
CA LEU A 121 -8.70 12.49 -9.76
C LEU A 121 -9.16 12.10 -11.17
N ASP A 122 -8.59 12.74 -12.20
CA ASP A 122 -8.88 12.37 -13.58
C ASP A 122 -8.25 11.01 -13.92
N GLN A 123 -9.04 10.13 -14.53
CA GLN A 123 -8.59 8.81 -14.95
C GLN A 123 -7.55 8.86 -16.07
N SER A 124 -7.52 9.93 -16.88
CA SER A 124 -6.54 10.12 -17.94
C SER A 124 -5.12 10.31 -17.43
N ASP A 125 -4.96 10.80 -16.19
CA ASP A 125 -3.66 11.05 -15.57
C ASP A 125 -3.09 9.81 -14.86
N MET A 126 -3.81 8.67 -14.96
CA MET A 126 -3.49 7.48 -14.20
C MET A 126 -2.92 6.36 -15.06
N PHE A 127 -1.79 5.81 -14.64
CA PHE A 127 -1.29 4.55 -15.15
C PHE A 127 -1.47 3.46 -14.07
N LYS A 128 -2.19 2.38 -14.41
CA LYS A 128 -2.65 1.35 -13.46
C LYS A 128 -1.84 0.07 -13.62
N ILE A 129 -1.28 -0.44 -12.52
CA ILE A 129 -0.46 -1.65 -12.47
C ILE A 129 -1.03 -2.62 -11.44
N TYR A 130 -1.27 -3.87 -11.82
CA TYR A 130 -1.64 -4.92 -10.89
C TYR A 130 -0.48 -5.89 -10.70
N ILE A 131 -0.07 -6.10 -9.44
CA ILE A 131 0.99 -7.04 -9.07
C ILE A 131 0.37 -8.38 -8.67
N SER A 132 0.60 -9.39 -9.49
CA SER A 132 0.27 -10.79 -9.17
C SER A 132 1.53 -11.55 -8.77
N PRO A 133 1.64 -12.04 -7.53
CA PRO A 133 2.81 -12.78 -7.10
C PRO A 133 2.74 -14.20 -7.65
N LEU A 134 3.27 -14.43 -8.83
CA LEU A 134 3.45 -15.77 -9.38
C LEU A 134 4.67 -16.41 -8.75
N ASN A 135 4.46 -17.46 -7.97
CA ASN A 135 5.54 -18.23 -7.39
C ASN A 135 5.87 -19.42 -8.30
N GLN A 136 7.10 -19.45 -8.79
CA GLN A 136 7.61 -20.55 -9.65
C GLN A 136 8.57 -21.47 -8.89
N LEU A 137 8.63 -21.35 -7.57
CA LEU A 137 9.48 -22.21 -6.75
C LEU A 137 8.82 -23.58 -6.58
N TYR A 138 9.63 -24.61 -6.71
CA TYR A 138 9.28 -25.99 -6.43
C TYR A 138 10.00 -26.44 -5.16
N ILE A 139 9.33 -27.27 -4.35
CA ILE A 139 9.93 -27.94 -3.19
C ILE A 139 10.74 -29.13 -3.68
N ASP A 140 10.21 -29.81 -4.68
CA ASP A 140 10.83 -30.93 -5.39
C ASP A 140 10.36 -30.94 -6.86
N GLY A 141 10.67 -32.00 -7.62
CA GLY A 141 10.33 -32.09 -9.06
C GLY A 141 8.84 -31.97 -9.38
N ASP A 142 7.96 -32.32 -8.44
CA ASP A 142 6.52 -32.43 -8.68
C ASP A 142 5.69 -31.42 -7.84
N ASN A 143 6.25 -30.92 -6.73
CA ASN A 143 5.52 -30.09 -5.77
C ASN A 143 5.91 -28.62 -5.86
N LYS A 144 4.99 -27.81 -6.36
CA LYS A 144 5.14 -26.35 -6.43
C LYS A 144 4.72 -25.69 -5.12
N VAL A 145 5.51 -24.72 -4.66
CA VAL A 145 5.10 -23.84 -3.55
C VAL A 145 3.88 -23.03 -3.97
N SER A 146 2.80 -23.14 -3.23
CA SER A 146 1.60 -22.34 -3.46
C SER A 146 1.91 -20.84 -3.33
N THR A 147 1.31 -20.03 -4.21
CA THR A 147 1.41 -18.57 -4.15
C THR A 147 0.88 -18.03 -2.81
N LEU A 148 -0.17 -18.66 -2.28
CA LEU A 148 -0.74 -18.28 -0.98
C LEU A 148 0.25 -18.55 0.17
N ASP A 149 0.91 -19.69 0.16
CA ASP A 149 1.89 -20.06 1.20
C ASP A 149 3.12 -19.16 1.12
N GLY A 150 3.61 -18.90 -0.07
CA GLY A 150 4.71 -17.94 -0.28
C GLY A 150 4.37 -16.53 0.25
N ARG A 151 3.14 -16.07 0.02
CA ARG A 151 2.65 -14.78 0.57
C ARG A 151 2.52 -14.82 2.08
N LEU A 152 1.99 -15.91 2.65
CA LEU A 152 1.86 -16.08 4.10
C LEU A 152 3.22 -16.02 4.79
N ILE A 153 4.20 -16.77 4.30
CA ILE A 153 5.57 -16.76 4.87
C ILE A 153 6.16 -15.34 4.80
N ARG A 154 6.04 -14.67 3.67
CA ARG A 154 6.51 -13.27 3.54
C ARG A 154 5.78 -12.33 4.49
N ARG A 155 4.48 -12.51 4.71
CA ARG A 155 3.71 -11.72 5.66
C ARG A 155 4.17 -11.95 7.10
N ILE A 156 4.37 -13.20 7.52
CA ILE A 156 4.88 -13.53 8.86
C ILE A 156 6.21 -12.81 9.11
N VAL A 157 7.16 -12.91 8.18
CA VAL A 157 8.47 -12.27 8.31
C VAL A 157 8.35 -10.74 8.38
N ARG A 158 7.55 -10.14 7.51
CA ARG A 158 7.33 -8.68 7.48
C ARG A 158 6.66 -8.19 8.76
N ASP A 159 5.56 -8.81 9.15
CA ASP A 159 4.74 -8.37 10.29
C ASP A 159 5.51 -8.53 11.61
N ASN A 160 6.35 -9.55 11.74
CA ASN A 160 7.25 -9.69 12.89
C ASN A 160 8.29 -8.55 12.95
N ARG A 161 8.92 -8.25 11.82
CA ARG A 161 10.01 -7.24 11.77
C ARG A 161 9.49 -5.79 11.89
N LEU A 162 8.39 -5.48 11.24
CA LEU A 162 7.96 -4.09 11.03
C LEU A 162 6.72 -3.72 11.85
N ARG A 163 5.86 -4.67 12.18
CA ARG A 163 4.56 -4.43 12.83
C ARG A 163 4.50 -4.95 14.26
N GLY A 164 5.51 -5.73 14.70
CA GLY A 164 5.58 -6.30 16.04
C GLY A 164 4.61 -7.46 16.29
N ASN A 165 4.01 -8.04 15.23
CA ASN A 165 3.14 -9.20 15.34
C ASN A 165 3.95 -10.49 15.32
N ASP A 166 3.57 -11.45 16.15
CA ASP A 166 4.13 -12.80 16.10
C ASP A 166 3.50 -13.63 14.95
N ALA A 167 4.06 -14.81 14.72
CA ALA A 167 3.59 -15.69 13.66
C ALA A 167 2.16 -16.19 13.92
N ALA A 168 1.79 -16.48 15.16
CA ALA A 168 0.46 -16.98 15.51
C ALA A 168 -0.62 -15.92 15.21
N SER A 169 -0.37 -14.68 15.63
CA SER A 169 -1.25 -13.53 15.33
C SER A 169 -1.39 -13.31 13.82
N THR A 170 -0.29 -13.38 13.08
CA THR A 170 -0.32 -13.21 11.61
C THR A 170 -1.12 -14.33 10.93
N ILE A 171 -0.97 -15.59 11.37
CA ILE A 171 -1.72 -16.74 10.83
C ILE A 171 -3.22 -16.60 11.14
N SER A 172 -3.59 -16.16 12.35
CA SER A 172 -5.00 -15.98 12.73
C SER A 172 -5.70 -14.95 11.83
N MET A 173 -5.00 -13.89 11.45
CA MET A 173 -5.52 -12.84 10.56
C MET A 173 -5.49 -13.25 9.07
N TRP A 174 -4.80 -14.33 8.70
CA TRP A 174 -4.56 -14.67 7.30
C TRP A 174 -5.83 -14.95 6.49
N LYS A 175 -6.86 -15.50 7.14
CA LYS A 175 -8.15 -15.78 6.46
C LYS A 175 -8.82 -14.54 5.87
N LYS A 176 -8.60 -13.36 6.47
CA LYS A 176 -9.17 -12.08 6.02
C LYS A 176 -8.39 -11.47 4.84
N VAL A 177 -7.16 -11.92 4.62
CA VAL A 177 -6.18 -11.26 3.72
C VAL A 177 -5.88 -12.04 2.45
N ARG A 178 -6.19 -13.34 2.43
CA ARG A 178 -5.85 -14.25 1.32
C ARG A 178 -6.67 -14.03 0.05
#